data_2357efc40db7ceedadcf6dbadc8dbea5
#
_entry.id   2357efc40db7ceedadcf6dbadc8dbea5
#
_cell.length_a   1.000
_cell.length_b   1.000
_cell.length_c   1.000
_cell.angle_alpha   90.00
_cell.angle_beta   90.00
_cell.angle_gamma   90.00
#
_symmetry.space_group_name_H-M   'P 1'
#
loop_
_entity.id
_entity.type
_entity.pdbx_description
1 polymer ?
#
loop_
_entity_poly.entity_id
_entity_poly.type
_entity_poly.pdbx_seq_one_letter_code
_entity_poly.pdbx_strand_id
1 'polypeptide(L)'
;MILIVDDDSAVRSSLSFMLKRAGYEVKTAPGPREAMDIVRVESPALILMDMNFTLTTTGEEGIQLLKQVKVFQPDVPVILM
;
A
#
# COMPACT_ATOMS: atom_id res chain seq x y z
N MET A 1 11.72 -1.44 2.84
CA MET A 1 10.78 -1.85 1.79
C MET A 1 9.64 -0.85 1.69
N ILE A 2 9.25 -0.50 0.48
CA ILE A 2 8.09 0.35 0.21
C ILE A 2 6.96 -0.53 -0.26
N LEU A 3 5.79 -0.40 0.35
CA LEU A 3 4.59 -1.14 -0.05
C LEU A 3 3.67 -0.22 -0.84
N ILE A 4 3.26 -0.67 -2.03
CA ILE A 4 2.32 0.05 -2.88
C ILE A 4 1.00 -0.71 -2.89
N VAL A 5 -0.09 -0.04 -2.50
CA VAL A 5 -1.44 -0.62 -2.47
C VAL A 5 -2.31 0.13 -3.46
N ASP A 6 -2.65 -0.52 -4.56
CA ASP A 6 -3.46 0.06 -5.62
C ASP A 6 -4.10 -1.08 -6.42
N ASP A 7 -5.35 -0.95 -6.79
CA ASP A 7 -6.05 -1.96 -7.61
C ASP A 7 -5.72 -1.87 -9.10
N ASP A 8 -5.11 -0.77 -9.53
CA ASP A 8 -4.71 -0.60 -10.93
C ASP A 8 -3.31 -1.18 -11.15
N SER A 9 -3.24 -2.25 -11.95
CA SER A 9 -1.97 -2.93 -12.21
C SER A 9 -0.96 -2.03 -12.95
N ALA A 10 -1.42 -1.12 -13.80
CA ALA A 10 -0.53 -0.20 -14.50
C ALA A 10 0.11 0.78 -13.53
N VAL A 11 -0.64 1.30 -12.56
CA VAL A 11 -0.12 2.19 -11.53
C VAL A 11 0.90 1.45 -10.65
N ARG A 12 0.56 0.23 -10.20
CA ARG A 12 1.50 -0.58 -9.41
C ARG A 12 2.81 -0.80 -10.15
N SER A 13 2.73 -1.19 -11.43
CA SER A 13 3.91 -1.47 -12.25
C SER A 13 4.76 -0.22 -12.46
N SER A 14 4.12 0.91 -12.76
CA SER A 14 4.83 2.17 -13.01
C SER A 14 5.56 2.66 -11.77
N LEU A 15 4.87 2.69 -10.63
CA LEU A 15 5.47 3.14 -9.37
C LEU A 15 6.56 2.18 -8.91
N SER A 16 6.33 0.88 -9.03
CA SER A 16 7.31 -0.13 -8.65
C SER A 16 8.59 0.03 -9.49
N PHE A 17 8.44 0.21 -10.79
CA PHE A 17 9.58 0.40 -11.70
C PHE A 17 10.39 1.64 -11.29
N MET A 18 9.71 2.77 -11.08
CA MET A 18 10.37 4.03 -10.71
C MET A 18 11.14 3.92 -9.40
N LEU A 19 10.51 3.32 -8.39
CA LEU A 19 11.12 3.20 -7.07
C LEU A 19 12.27 2.20 -7.05
N LYS A 20 12.14 1.09 -7.77
CA LYS A 20 13.24 0.12 -7.92
C LYS A 20 14.44 0.75 -8.63
N ARG A 21 14.20 1.55 -9.65
CA ARG A 21 15.27 2.29 -10.33
C ARG A 21 15.99 3.25 -9.40
N ALA A 22 15.27 3.82 -8.45
CA ALA A 22 15.85 4.72 -7.45
C ALA A 22 16.61 3.97 -6.34
N GLY A 23 16.61 2.64 -6.36
CA GLY A 23 17.36 1.84 -5.40
C GLY A 23 16.54 1.30 -4.23
N TYR A 24 15.22 1.44 -4.27
CA TYR A 24 14.36 0.95 -3.19
C TYR A 24 13.88 -0.47 -3.44
N GLU A 25 13.73 -1.23 -2.37
CA GLU A 25 13.02 -2.50 -2.40
C GLU A 25 11.52 -2.21 -2.34
N VAL A 26 10.73 -2.82 -3.25
CA VAL A 26 9.31 -2.53 -3.40
C VAL A 26 8.51 -3.82 -3.42
N LYS A 27 7.38 -3.82 -2.71
CA LYS A 27 6.33 -4.82 -2.85
C LYS A 27 5.03 -4.15 -3.21
N THR A 28 4.16 -4.87 -3.89
CA THR A 28 2.87 -4.35 -4.34
C THR A 28 1.73 -5.24 -3.86
N ALA A 29 0.57 -4.63 -3.64
CA ALA A 29 -0.64 -5.35 -3.27
C ALA A 29 -1.82 -4.76 -4.04
N PRO A 30 -2.68 -5.60 -4.64
CA PRO A 30 -3.83 -5.11 -5.40
C PRO A 30 -5.01 -4.68 -4.52
N GLY A 31 -4.98 -5.01 -3.25
CA GLY A 31 -6.08 -4.69 -2.35
C GLY A 31 -5.71 -4.83 -0.88
N PRO A 32 -6.69 -4.60 0.02
CA PRO A 32 -6.43 -4.57 1.46
C PRO A 32 -5.97 -5.90 2.03
N ARG A 33 -6.52 -7.01 1.55
CA ARG A 33 -6.18 -8.33 2.06
C ARG A 33 -4.71 -8.66 1.83
N GLU A 34 -4.25 -8.48 0.60
CA GLU A 34 -2.87 -8.75 0.22
C GLU A 34 -1.92 -7.79 0.92
N ALA A 35 -2.33 -6.54 1.08
CA ALA A 35 -1.55 -5.54 1.81
C ALA A 35 -1.35 -5.95 3.27
N MET A 36 -2.40 -6.41 3.94
CA MET A 36 -2.31 -6.86 5.33
C MET A 36 -1.45 -8.10 5.48
N ASP A 37 -1.51 -9.03 4.51
CA ASP A 37 -0.64 -10.21 4.53
C ASP A 37 0.83 -9.80 4.53
N ILE A 38 1.18 -8.79 3.74
CA ILE A 38 2.55 -8.28 3.70
C ILE A 38 2.92 -7.57 5.01
N VAL A 39 2.05 -6.74 5.53
CA VAL A 39 2.30 -5.96 6.75
C VAL A 39 2.49 -6.87 7.97
N ARG A 40 1.80 -8.01 8.01
CA ARG A 40 1.93 -8.97 9.11
C ARG A 40 3.29 -9.68 9.13
N VAL A 41 3.91 -9.83 7.98
CA VAL A 41 5.17 -10.56 7.82
C VAL A 41 6.36 -9.62 7.78
N GLU A 42 6.22 -8.47 7.16
CA GLU A 42 7.29 -7.50 6.96
C GLU A 42 6.87 -6.13 7.45
N SER A 43 7.85 -5.34 7.87
CA SER A 43 7.62 -3.97 8.32
C SER A 43 8.02 -3.01 7.19
N PRO A 44 7.07 -2.46 6.43
CA PRO A 44 7.41 -1.48 5.40
C PRO A 44 7.96 -0.21 6.04
N ALA A 45 8.91 0.42 5.35
CA ALA A 45 9.40 1.74 5.74
C ALA A 45 8.42 2.84 5.33
N LEU A 46 7.59 2.58 4.32
CA LEU A 46 6.63 3.53 3.77
C LEU A 46 5.54 2.74 3.04
N ILE A 47 4.30 3.22 3.14
CA ILE A 47 3.18 2.66 2.39
C ILE A 47 2.59 3.76 1.50
N LEU A 48 2.49 3.49 0.20
CA LEU A 48 1.75 4.31 -0.75
C LEU A 48 0.41 3.63 -1.00
N MET A 49 -0.67 4.29 -0.63
CA MET A 49 -2.00 3.70 -0.65
C MET A 49 -2.95 4.54 -1.47
N ASP A 50 -3.62 3.92 -2.45
CA ASP A 50 -4.72 4.54 -3.18
C ASP A 50 -6.00 4.43 -2.35
N MET A 51 -6.63 5.57 -2.08
CA MET A 51 -7.89 5.62 -1.33
C MET A 51 -9.07 5.05 -2.12
N ASN A 52 -8.94 4.96 -3.44
CA ASN A 52 -10.01 4.52 -4.33
C ASN A 52 -9.75 3.15 -4.93
N PHE A 53 -9.10 2.26 -4.20
CA PHE A 53 -8.78 0.94 -4.74
C PHE A 53 -9.96 -0.03 -4.71
N THR A 54 -11.18 0.47 -4.57
CA THR A 54 -12.38 -0.32 -4.69
C THR A 54 -13.35 0.36 -5.66
N LEU A 55 -14.34 -0.40 -6.12
CA LEU A 55 -15.40 0.14 -6.98
C LEU A 55 -16.32 1.09 -6.22
N THR A 56 -16.23 1.15 -4.91
CA THR A 56 -17.00 2.11 -4.11
C THR A 56 -16.26 3.45 -4.10
N THR A 57 -17.00 4.52 -4.19
CA THR A 57 -16.43 5.87 -4.21
C THR A 57 -16.30 6.50 -2.82
N THR A 58 -16.56 5.73 -1.78
CA THR A 58 -16.57 6.24 -0.42
C THR A 58 -15.21 6.30 0.25
N GLY A 59 -14.23 5.55 -0.26
CA GLY A 59 -12.92 5.45 0.37
C GLY A 59 -12.91 4.68 1.69
N GLU A 60 -14.02 4.05 2.05
CA GLU A 60 -14.17 3.33 3.32
C GLU A 60 -13.15 2.22 3.50
N GLU A 61 -12.90 1.44 2.45
CA GLU A 61 -11.94 0.34 2.52
C GLU A 61 -10.51 0.85 2.73
N GLY A 62 -10.17 1.99 2.13
CA GLY A 62 -8.87 2.63 2.34
C GLY A 62 -8.70 3.07 3.79
N ILE A 63 -9.74 3.67 4.38
CA ILE A 63 -9.71 4.08 5.78
C ILE A 63 -9.62 2.86 6.71
N GLN A 64 -10.37 1.81 6.43
CA GLN A 64 -10.31 0.57 7.21
C GLN A 64 -8.92 -0.06 7.15
N LEU A 65 -8.34 -0.12 5.96
CA LEU A 65 -6.98 -0.64 5.80
C LEU A 65 -5.97 0.21 6.57
N LEU A 66 -6.08 1.53 6.51
CA LEU A 66 -5.19 2.42 7.24
C LEU A 66 -5.25 2.14 8.74
N LYS A 67 -6.45 1.97 9.28
CA LYS A 67 -6.63 1.65 10.70
C LYS A 67 -6.00 0.32 11.07
N GLN A 68 -6.19 -0.71 10.25
CA GLN A 68 -5.61 -2.03 10.49
C GLN A 68 -4.09 -2.00 10.42
N VAL A 69 -3.53 -1.30 9.45
CA VAL A 69 -2.08 -1.13 9.32
C VAL A 69 -1.51 -0.46 10.57
N LYS A 70 -2.16 0.57 11.08
CA LYS A 70 -1.68 1.30 12.26
C LYS A 70 -1.74 0.46 13.55
N VAL A 71 -2.56 -0.58 13.59
CA VAL A 71 -2.53 -1.54 14.70
C VAL A 71 -1.25 -2.36 14.71
N PHE A 72 -0.83 -2.85 13.53
CA PHE A 72 0.38 -3.68 13.41
C PHE A 72 1.66 -2.87 13.32
N GLN A 73 1.59 -1.69 12.66
CA GLN A 73 2.75 -0.85 12.39
C GLN A 73 2.39 0.61 12.72
N PRO A 74 2.33 0.97 14.02
CA PRO A 74 1.83 2.29 14.40
C PRO A 74 2.69 3.45 13.91
N ASP A 75 3.97 3.22 13.65
CA ASP A 75 4.90 4.28 13.26
C ASP A 75 5.17 4.35 11.76
N VAL A 76 4.59 3.45 10.96
CA VAL A 76 4.85 3.45 9.52
C VAL A 76 4.18 4.67 8.85
N PRO A 77 4.92 5.46 8.06
CA PRO A 77 4.31 6.54 7.28
C PRO A 77 3.43 5.96 6.17
N VAL A 78 2.25 6.54 6.00
CA VAL A 78 1.33 6.19 4.92
C VAL A 78 1.03 7.43 4.11
N ILE A 79 1.31 7.37 2.81
CA ILE A 79 0.98 8.43 1.87
C ILE A 79 -0.26 8.00 1.10
N LEU A 80 -1.30 8.80 1.18
CA LEU A 80 -2.57 8.55 0.48
C LEU A 80 -2.51 9.24 -0.89
N MET A 81 -2.87 8.50 -1.91
CA MET A 81 -2.88 9.01 -3.30
C MET A 81 -4.28 9.32 -3.79
#